data_0afefb7f6c07cf1885cf5076c64641f9
#
_entry.id   0afefb7f6c07cf1885cf5076c64641f9
#
_cell.length_a   1.000
_cell.length_b   1.000
_cell.length_c   1.000
_cell.angle_alpha   90.00
_cell.angle_beta   90.00
_cell.angle_gamma   90.00
#
_symmetry.space_group_name_H-M   'P 1'
#
loop_
_entity.id
_entity.type
_entity.pdbx_description
1 polymer ?
#
loop_
_entity_poly.entity_id
_entity_poly.type
_entity_poly.pdbx_seq_one_letter_code
_entity_poly.pdbx_strand_id
1 'polypeptide(L)'
;MKSAYPKIFEPITIKRTTIKNRIAMTPMGTNYGETSGEMSNRHMNYYSLRAKGGVGLIILENANIEYPVGSNGTSQIRIDHDSFMPRYYQLVENLHKNGATVAIQINHAGASASSARTGMETVSSSNIPTKAGGETPRPMTKEEIMTTVKKYGEAAKRVQAIGFDAIEIHCGHSYLMSQFISPYYNKRTDEFGGSVENRLRFPRMVLEEVRKNVGPWFPIIVRISAEERVPGGNTLEDTLEYLEYLDEFVDMYDVSCGLNPSLQYQIDSNFLPDGWRSYMARAVKNKFKKPVINAGNYRDPKVVEKVLESGDVDIVGMGRGLIAEPNWVKKVENGEEDLLRKCISCNVGCAGNRIGVNRPIRCTVNPAVPEGDVYKALKVNKNCNVVVVGAGTAGMEAACTAAEVGCNVFVLEKNDQIGRAHV
;
A
#
# COMPACT_ATOMS: atom_id res chain seq x y z
N MET A 1 20.70 -9.04 -22.14
CA MET A 1 21.06 -10.16 -21.23
C MET A 1 19.80 -10.62 -20.51
N LYS A 2 19.61 -11.94 -20.27
CA LYS A 2 18.50 -12.37 -19.40
C LYS A 2 18.83 -11.95 -17.97
N SER A 3 17.84 -11.40 -17.26
CA SER A 3 18.00 -11.03 -15.85
C SER A 3 18.49 -12.24 -15.02
N ALA A 4 19.29 -11.98 -14.00
CA ALA A 4 19.68 -12.97 -13.00
C ALA A 4 18.50 -13.48 -12.16
N TYR A 5 17.35 -12.82 -12.30
CA TYR A 5 16.13 -13.05 -11.48
C TYR A 5 14.91 -13.30 -12.39
N PRO A 6 14.86 -14.45 -13.11
CA PRO A 6 13.83 -14.70 -14.13
C PRO A 6 12.39 -14.72 -13.57
N LYS A 7 12.17 -15.21 -12.34
CA LYS A 7 10.83 -15.28 -11.74
C LYS A 7 10.23 -13.91 -11.49
N ILE A 8 11.05 -12.91 -11.15
CA ILE A 8 10.59 -11.52 -10.95
C ILE A 8 9.92 -11.00 -12.22
N PHE A 9 10.45 -11.33 -13.40
CA PHE A 9 10.02 -10.81 -14.70
C PHE A 9 9.03 -11.69 -15.46
N GLU A 10 8.57 -12.79 -14.86
CA GLU A 10 7.49 -13.60 -15.44
C GLU A 10 6.16 -12.85 -15.34
N PRO A 11 5.36 -12.77 -16.43
CA PRO A 11 4.02 -12.19 -16.34
C PRO A 11 3.07 -13.12 -15.57
N ILE A 12 1.96 -12.55 -15.10
CA ILE A 12 0.84 -13.28 -14.50
C ILE A 12 -0.48 -12.70 -14.98
N THR A 13 -1.46 -13.56 -15.21
CA THR A 13 -2.80 -13.14 -15.66
C THR A 13 -3.84 -13.48 -14.59
N ILE A 14 -4.62 -12.49 -14.20
CA ILE A 14 -5.76 -12.59 -13.30
C ILE A 14 -7.02 -12.25 -14.08
N LYS A 15 -7.92 -13.21 -14.27
CA LYS A 15 -9.05 -13.05 -15.19
C LYS A 15 -8.58 -12.65 -16.61
N ARG A 16 -8.85 -11.40 -17.02
CA ARG A 16 -8.44 -10.84 -18.32
C ARG A 16 -7.31 -9.82 -18.22
N THR A 17 -6.79 -9.61 -17.02
CA THR A 17 -5.76 -8.60 -16.72
C THR A 17 -4.39 -9.27 -16.60
N THR A 18 -3.44 -8.89 -17.45
CA THR A 18 -2.07 -9.39 -17.42
C THR A 18 -1.14 -8.36 -16.77
N ILE A 19 -0.44 -8.78 -15.74
CA ILE A 19 0.59 -8.02 -15.02
C ILE A 19 1.94 -8.46 -15.58
N LYS A 20 2.75 -7.52 -16.07
CA LYS A 20 3.97 -7.80 -16.84
C LYS A 20 5.13 -8.43 -16.06
N ASN A 21 5.12 -8.31 -14.73
CA ASN A 21 6.12 -8.89 -13.82
C ASN A 21 5.52 -9.13 -12.43
N ARG A 22 6.28 -9.75 -11.53
CA ARG A 22 5.81 -10.19 -10.21
C ARG A 22 5.99 -9.15 -9.10
N ILE A 23 6.12 -7.86 -9.43
CA ILE A 23 6.27 -6.79 -8.45
C ILE A 23 5.03 -5.91 -8.44
N ALA A 24 4.41 -5.80 -7.24
CA ALA A 24 3.32 -4.89 -6.99
C ALA A 24 3.74 -3.77 -6.02
N MET A 25 3.36 -2.54 -6.34
CA MET A 25 3.33 -1.46 -5.35
C MET A 25 2.07 -1.62 -4.52
N THR A 26 2.23 -1.97 -3.23
CA THR A 26 1.08 -2.10 -2.32
C THR A 26 0.55 -0.73 -1.89
N PRO A 27 -0.76 -0.62 -1.56
CA PRO A 27 -1.37 0.64 -1.18
C PRO A 27 -0.79 1.17 0.14
N MET A 28 -0.34 2.40 0.11
CA MET A 28 0.22 3.11 1.27
C MET A 28 -0.25 4.55 1.25
N GLY A 29 -1.00 4.97 2.26
CA GLY A 29 -1.40 6.36 2.37
C GLY A 29 -0.20 7.30 2.42
N THR A 30 -0.21 8.32 1.59
CA THR A 30 0.89 9.27 1.42
C THR A 30 0.66 10.60 2.12
N ASN A 31 -0.58 10.97 2.39
CA ASN A 31 -1.03 12.31 2.75
C ASN A 31 -0.62 13.37 1.69
N TYR A 32 -0.68 13.00 0.41
CA TYR A 32 -0.43 13.93 -0.72
C TYR A 32 -1.72 14.50 -1.31
N GLY A 33 -2.90 14.01 -0.90
CA GLY A 33 -4.18 14.52 -1.38
C GLY A 33 -4.40 15.99 -1.05
N GLU A 34 -5.19 16.66 -1.87
CA GLU A 34 -5.72 17.97 -1.56
C GLU A 34 -6.72 17.87 -0.38
N THR A 35 -6.98 18.98 0.27
CA THR A 35 -7.96 19.03 1.37
C THR A 35 -9.39 18.71 0.92
N SER A 36 -9.70 18.88 -0.36
CA SER A 36 -10.94 18.46 -1.01
C SER A 36 -11.07 16.94 -1.13
N GLY A 37 -9.95 16.19 -1.04
CA GLY A 37 -9.87 14.77 -1.34
C GLY A 37 -9.51 14.46 -2.80
N GLU A 38 -9.20 15.47 -3.61
CA GLU A 38 -8.66 15.26 -4.95
C GLU A 38 -7.22 14.75 -4.94
N MET A 39 -6.85 14.07 -6.00
CA MET A 39 -5.45 13.72 -6.25
C MET A 39 -4.63 14.96 -6.63
N SER A 40 -3.59 15.24 -5.87
CA SER A 40 -2.65 16.34 -6.18
C SER A 40 -1.68 16.00 -7.32
N ASN A 41 -0.99 16.99 -7.84
CA ASN A 41 0.12 16.77 -8.78
C ASN A 41 1.25 15.95 -8.15
N ARG A 42 1.42 16.03 -6.82
CA ARG A 42 2.38 15.21 -6.08
C ARG A 42 2.05 13.73 -6.15
N HIS A 43 0.76 13.34 -6.05
CA HIS A 43 0.32 11.97 -6.31
C HIS A 43 0.64 11.54 -7.74
N MET A 44 0.33 12.39 -8.74
CA MET A 44 0.58 12.10 -10.15
C MET A 44 2.07 11.76 -10.38
N ASN A 45 2.96 12.59 -9.87
CA ASN A 45 4.41 12.36 -9.97
C ASN A 45 4.86 11.12 -9.21
N TYR A 46 4.36 10.94 -8.01
CA TYR A 46 4.71 9.82 -7.13
C TYR A 46 4.44 8.46 -7.79
N TYR A 47 3.23 8.24 -8.28
CA TYR A 47 2.86 6.98 -8.94
C TYR A 47 3.52 6.83 -10.31
N SER A 48 3.61 7.92 -11.11
CA SER A 48 4.25 7.89 -12.43
C SER A 48 5.71 7.46 -12.37
N LEU A 49 6.47 7.86 -11.34
CA LEU A 49 7.85 7.43 -11.17
C LEU A 49 7.98 5.92 -10.99
N ARG A 50 7.05 5.27 -10.27
CA ARG A 50 7.06 3.81 -10.06
C ARG A 50 6.67 3.05 -11.33
N ALA A 51 5.71 3.56 -12.09
CA ALA A 51 5.36 3.01 -13.40
C ALA A 51 6.55 3.09 -14.36
N LYS A 52 7.20 4.25 -14.48
CA LYS A 52 8.44 4.46 -15.25
C LYS A 52 9.58 3.59 -14.74
N GLY A 53 9.63 3.31 -13.44
CA GLY A 53 10.57 2.41 -12.79
C GLY A 53 10.31 0.92 -13.05
N GLY A 54 9.25 0.57 -13.81
CA GLY A 54 9.02 -0.79 -14.29
C GLY A 54 8.08 -1.64 -13.44
N VAL A 55 7.45 -1.09 -12.40
CA VAL A 55 6.51 -1.84 -11.53
C VAL A 55 5.37 -2.44 -12.36
N GLY A 56 5.04 -3.71 -12.13
CA GLY A 56 4.02 -4.45 -12.88
C GLY A 56 2.61 -4.08 -12.48
N LEU A 57 2.30 -4.10 -11.19
CA LEU A 57 1.00 -3.71 -10.63
C LEU A 57 1.17 -2.54 -9.66
N ILE A 58 0.40 -1.48 -9.84
CA ILE A 58 0.36 -0.36 -8.90
C ILE A 58 -1.03 -0.32 -8.27
N ILE A 59 -1.10 -0.56 -6.96
CA ILE A 59 -2.32 -0.40 -6.19
C ILE A 59 -2.28 0.96 -5.49
N LEU A 60 -3.14 1.87 -5.92
CA LEU A 60 -3.23 3.20 -5.32
C LEU A 60 -3.68 3.10 -3.86
N GLU A 61 -3.23 4.08 -3.06
CA GLU A 61 -3.62 4.18 -1.65
C GLU A 61 -5.13 4.20 -1.43
N ASN A 62 -5.54 3.89 -0.21
CA ASN A 62 -6.94 3.76 0.19
C ASN A 62 -7.76 5.03 -0.08
N ALA A 63 -8.65 4.95 -1.06
CA ALA A 63 -9.62 5.99 -1.37
C ALA A 63 -10.88 5.85 -0.50
N ASN A 64 -11.35 6.97 0.04
CA ASN A 64 -12.55 7.01 0.88
C ASN A 64 -13.82 6.90 0.02
N ILE A 65 -14.74 6.02 0.44
CA ILE A 65 -16.02 5.77 -0.23
C ILE A 65 -17.19 6.54 0.38
N GLU A 66 -16.98 7.18 1.53
CA GLU A 66 -18.03 7.86 2.31
C GLU A 66 -17.44 9.02 3.11
N TYR A 67 -17.38 10.20 2.48
CA TYR A 67 -16.90 11.40 3.15
C TYR A 67 -18.08 12.16 3.83
N PRO A 68 -17.86 12.76 5.03
CA PRO A 68 -16.60 12.78 5.79
C PRO A 68 -16.41 11.59 6.75
N VAL A 69 -17.47 10.87 7.12
CA VAL A 69 -17.49 9.88 8.22
C VAL A 69 -16.49 8.72 8.02
N GLY A 70 -16.25 8.32 6.77
CA GLY A 70 -15.32 7.25 6.40
C GLY A 70 -13.86 7.67 6.24
N SER A 71 -13.50 8.94 6.51
CA SER A 71 -12.16 9.46 6.26
C SER A 71 -11.18 9.13 7.38
N ASN A 72 -9.97 8.68 7.02
CA ASN A 72 -8.88 8.40 7.96
C ASN A 72 -7.83 9.53 8.06
N GLY A 73 -8.07 10.67 7.42
CA GLY A 73 -7.15 11.81 7.45
C GLY A 73 -7.62 12.98 6.60
N THR A 74 -6.99 14.14 6.82
CA THR A 74 -7.36 15.41 6.17
C THR A 74 -6.97 15.49 4.69
N SER A 75 -6.09 14.60 4.23
CA SER A 75 -5.56 14.57 2.86
C SER A 75 -5.73 13.18 2.23
N GLN A 76 -6.77 12.45 2.66
CA GLN A 76 -7.12 11.17 2.04
C GLN A 76 -7.84 11.41 0.72
N ILE A 77 -7.43 10.69 -0.33
CA ILE A 77 -8.14 10.72 -1.62
C ILE A 77 -9.54 10.12 -1.51
N ARG A 78 -10.45 10.59 -2.36
CA ARG A 78 -11.88 10.25 -2.35
C ARG A 78 -12.30 9.61 -3.67
N ILE A 79 -13.27 8.73 -3.61
CA ILE A 79 -13.93 8.07 -4.75
C ILE A 79 -15.46 8.01 -4.55
N ASP A 80 -15.97 8.74 -3.57
CA ASP A 80 -17.38 8.78 -3.17
C ASP A 80 -18.27 9.62 -4.09
N HIS A 81 -17.68 10.39 -5.01
CA HIS A 81 -18.42 11.24 -5.95
C HIS A 81 -17.75 11.29 -7.32
N ASP A 82 -18.55 11.49 -8.37
CA ASP A 82 -18.09 11.48 -9.77
C ASP A 82 -17.10 12.62 -10.10
N SER A 83 -17.17 13.75 -9.34
CA SER A 83 -16.25 14.89 -9.52
C SER A 83 -14.77 14.52 -9.33
N PHE A 84 -14.45 13.42 -8.65
CA PHE A 84 -13.06 12.97 -8.46
C PHE A 84 -12.53 12.14 -9.63
N MET A 85 -13.41 11.62 -10.51
CA MET A 85 -13.03 10.74 -11.62
C MET A 85 -12.01 11.34 -12.59
N PRO A 86 -12.10 12.63 -13.01
CA PRO A 86 -11.19 13.19 -14.02
C PRO A 86 -9.72 13.10 -13.65
N ARG A 87 -9.37 13.33 -12.38
CA ARG A 87 -7.97 13.25 -11.92
C ARG A 87 -7.46 11.82 -11.87
N TYR A 88 -8.30 10.86 -11.49
CA TYR A 88 -7.95 9.44 -11.56
C TYR A 88 -7.77 8.97 -13.00
N TYR A 89 -8.65 9.40 -13.90
CA TYR A 89 -8.52 9.07 -15.33
C TYR A 89 -7.17 9.50 -15.90
N GLN A 90 -6.76 10.74 -15.64
CA GLN A 90 -5.45 11.25 -16.06
C GLN A 90 -4.29 10.42 -15.51
N LEU A 91 -4.37 10.00 -14.23
CA LEU A 91 -3.33 9.17 -13.63
C LEU A 91 -3.31 7.79 -14.27
N VAL A 92 -4.44 7.10 -14.34
CA VAL A 92 -4.55 5.74 -14.90
C VAL A 92 -4.01 5.70 -16.33
N GLU A 93 -4.41 6.66 -17.18
CA GLU A 93 -3.88 6.78 -18.55
C GLU A 93 -2.35 6.94 -18.55
N ASN A 94 -1.81 7.78 -17.67
CA ASN A 94 -0.36 7.97 -17.56
C ASN A 94 0.36 6.69 -17.10
N LEU A 95 -0.21 5.95 -16.13
CA LEU A 95 0.38 4.70 -15.64
C LEU A 95 0.33 3.61 -16.71
N HIS A 96 -0.77 3.48 -17.45
CA HIS A 96 -0.90 2.57 -18.60
C HIS A 96 0.13 2.89 -19.70
N LYS A 97 0.33 4.17 -20.05
CA LYS A 97 1.37 4.60 -21.02
C LYS A 97 2.78 4.16 -20.60
N ASN A 98 3.01 3.99 -19.30
CA ASN A 98 4.27 3.47 -18.76
C ASN A 98 4.24 1.95 -18.52
N GLY A 99 3.21 1.25 -18.99
CA GLY A 99 3.08 -0.21 -18.98
C GLY A 99 2.79 -0.81 -17.60
N ALA A 100 2.24 -0.05 -16.67
CA ALA A 100 1.78 -0.59 -15.38
C ALA A 100 0.32 -1.04 -15.48
N THR A 101 -0.03 -2.16 -14.85
CA THR A 101 -1.39 -2.52 -14.48
C THR A 101 -1.78 -1.72 -13.24
N VAL A 102 -3.01 -1.21 -13.17
CA VAL A 102 -3.40 -0.25 -12.14
C VAL A 102 -4.64 -0.69 -11.38
N ALA A 103 -4.54 -0.78 -10.08
CA ALA A 103 -5.67 -0.99 -9.17
C ALA A 103 -5.78 0.18 -8.18
N ILE A 104 -6.90 0.28 -7.50
CA ILE A 104 -7.10 1.20 -6.38
C ILE A 104 -7.69 0.46 -5.20
N GLN A 105 -7.17 0.75 -4.00
CA GLN A 105 -7.77 0.28 -2.76
C GLN A 105 -8.89 1.22 -2.35
N ILE A 106 -10.08 0.69 -2.09
CA ILE A 106 -11.20 1.46 -1.52
C ILE A 106 -11.41 1.09 -0.06
N ASN A 107 -11.84 2.07 0.74
CA ASN A 107 -11.88 1.92 2.18
C ASN A 107 -12.90 2.85 2.85
N HIS A 108 -13.32 2.44 4.05
CA HIS A 108 -13.99 3.27 5.05
C HIS A 108 -13.25 3.12 6.38
N ALA A 109 -12.89 4.24 7.01
CA ALA A 109 -12.03 4.20 8.19
C ALA A 109 -12.70 3.57 9.43
N GLY A 110 -14.01 3.70 9.55
CA GLY A 110 -14.71 3.25 10.76
C GLY A 110 -14.16 3.92 12.01
N ALA A 111 -13.93 3.16 13.08
CA ALA A 111 -13.31 3.63 14.32
C ALA A 111 -11.89 4.21 14.15
N SER A 112 -11.25 4.03 12.99
CA SER A 112 -9.96 4.65 12.70
C SER A 112 -10.07 6.07 12.11
N ALA A 113 -11.29 6.59 11.95
CA ALA A 113 -11.56 8.01 11.73
C ALA A 113 -11.34 8.81 13.04
N SER A 114 -11.48 10.12 12.97
CA SER A 114 -11.43 11.01 14.12
C SER A 114 -12.46 12.12 13.96
N SER A 115 -13.33 12.30 14.95
CA SER A 115 -14.36 13.35 14.95
C SER A 115 -13.76 14.75 14.86
N ALA A 116 -12.59 14.97 15.47
CA ALA A 116 -11.86 16.23 15.38
C ALA A 116 -11.42 16.57 13.93
N ARG A 117 -11.28 15.57 13.05
CA ARG A 117 -10.90 15.77 11.64
C ARG A 117 -12.08 15.75 10.70
N THR A 118 -13.07 14.92 10.98
CA THR A 118 -14.24 14.71 10.09
C THR A 118 -15.41 15.62 10.41
N GLY A 119 -15.47 16.16 11.64
CA GLY A 119 -16.65 16.84 12.15
C GLY A 119 -17.84 15.91 12.44
N MET A 120 -17.63 14.58 12.35
CA MET A 120 -18.67 13.55 12.50
C MET A 120 -18.31 12.59 13.61
N GLU A 121 -19.32 12.07 14.31
CA GLU A 121 -19.14 10.95 15.24
C GLU A 121 -18.60 9.74 14.51
N THR A 122 -17.59 9.08 15.08
CA THR A 122 -17.00 7.88 14.47
C THR A 122 -17.93 6.68 14.64
N VAL A 123 -17.97 5.83 13.62
CA VAL A 123 -18.82 4.64 13.57
C VAL A 123 -17.99 3.36 13.41
N SER A 124 -18.50 2.24 13.91
CA SER A 124 -17.82 0.93 13.82
C SER A 124 -18.84 -0.21 13.93
N SER A 125 -18.35 -1.45 13.95
CA SER A 125 -19.16 -2.62 14.33
C SER A 125 -19.65 -2.51 15.78
N SER A 126 -18.82 -2.02 16.69
CA SER A 126 -19.08 -1.90 18.12
C SER A 126 -18.39 -0.66 18.71
N ASN A 127 -18.60 -0.40 19.99
CA ASN A 127 -17.99 0.72 20.73
C ASN A 127 -16.54 0.44 21.18
N ILE A 128 -15.77 -0.27 20.39
CA ILE A 128 -14.37 -0.57 20.67
C ILE A 128 -13.47 0.40 19.89
N PRO A 129 -12.70 1.26 20.57
CA PRO A 129 -11.85 2.24 19.90
C PRO A 129 -10.68 1.59 19.20
N THR A 130 -10.22 2.19 18.10
CA THR A 130 -8.91 1.86 17.53
C THR A 130 -7.85 2.81 18.10
N LYS A 131 -6.59 2.36 18.13
CA LYS A 131 -5.48 3.22 18.56
C LYS A 131 -5.29 4.43 17.62
N ALA A 132 -5.64 4.28 16.35
CA ALA A 132 -5.52 5.34 15.35
C ALA A 132 -6.60 6.42 15.49
N GLY A 133 -7.84 6.04 15.79
CA GLY A 133 -8.95 6.96 16.03
C GLY A 133 -8.86 7.65 17.38
N GLY A 134 -8.50 6.88 18.41
CA GLY A 134 -8.29 7.38 19.77
C GLY A 134 -9.57 7.73 20.54
N GLU A 135 -10.74 7.53 19.96
CA GLU A 135 -12.05 7.80 20.55
C GLU A 135 -12.96 6.58 20.43
N THR A 136 -13.98 6.49 21.32
CA THR A 136 -14.95 5.40 21.30
C THR A 136 -15.95 5.62 20.19
N PRO A 137 -16.03 4.75 19.17
CA PRO A 137 -16.98 4.87 18.09
C PRO A 137 -18.39 4.45 18.55
N ARG A 138 -19.41 4.91 17.84
CA ARG A 138 -20.76 4.39 17.93
C ARG A 138 -20.93 3.15 17.04
N PRO A 139 -21.66 2.10 17.51
CA PRO A 139 -22.05 1.01 16.63
C PRO A 139 -22.94 1.50 15.49
N MET A 140 -22.66 1.02 14.26
CA MET A 140 -23.52 1.33 13.10
C MET A 140 -24.90 0.70 13.26
N THR A 141 -25.93 1.42 12.82
CA THR A 141 -27.28 0.86 12.64
C THR A 141 -27.33 -0.04 11.42
N LYS A 142 -28.39 -0.84 11.28
CA LYS A 142 -28.60 -1.68 10.10
C LYS A 142 -28.75 -0.84 8.82
N GLU A 143 -29.43 0.27 8.89
CA GLU A 143 -29.63 1.21 7.77
C GLU A 143 -28.30 1.81 7.30
N GLU A 144 -27.43 2.17 8.24
CA GLU A 144 -26.08 2.66 7.92
C GLU A 144 -25.23 1.57 7.27
N ILE A 145 -25.27 0.33 7.76
CA ILE A 145 -24.61 -0.82 7.17
C ILE A 145 -25.08 -1.00 5.72
N MET A 146 -26.38 -1.03 5.48
CA MET A 146 -26.97 -1.20 4.14
C MET A 146 -26.60 -0.05 3.20
N THR A 147 -26.54 1.18 3.72
CA THR A 147 -26.13 2.37 2.97
C THR A 147 -24.66 2.27 2.58
N THR A 148 -23.80 1.87 3.51
CA THR A 148 -22.35 1.71 3.27
C THR A 148 -22.09 0.59 2.23
N VAL A 149 -22.84 -0.51 2.26
CA VAL A 149 -22.77 -1.55 1.21
C VAL A 149 -22.98 -0.95 -0.19
N LYS A 150 -24.05 -0.13 -0.36
CA LYS A 150 -24.33 0.55 -1.64
C LYS A 150 -23.19 1.48 -2.06
N LYS A 151 -22.62 2.24 -1.13
CA LYS A 151 -21.50 3.16 -1.40
C LYS A 151 -20.25 2.44 -1.86
N TYR A 152 -19.95 1.24 -1.35
CA TYR A 152 -18.89 0.39 -1.89
C TYR A 152 -19.16 -0.01 -3.35
N GLY A 153 -20.40 -0.41 -3.68
CA GLY A 153 -20.79 -0.74 -5.05
C GLY A 153 -20.69 0.45 -6.01
N GLU A 154 -21.16 1.63 -5.58
CA GLU A 154 -21.05 2.87 -6.36
C GLU A 154 -19.60 3.29 -6.59
N ALA A 155 -18.75 3.18 -5.57
CA ALA A 155 -17.32 3.43 -5.68
C ALA A 155 -16.67 2.44 -6.66
N ALA A 156 -17.01 1.16 -6.60
CA ALA A 156 -16.51 0.14 -7.53
C ALA A 156 -16.92 0.41 -8.98
N LYS A 157 -18.16 0.87 -9.22
CA LYS A 157 -18.62 1.30 -10.54
C LYS A 157 -17.78 2.46 -11.10
N ARG A 158 -17.45 3.47 -10.24
CA ARG A 158 -16.57 4.59 -10.62
C ARG A 158 -15.17 4.08 -10.97
N VAL A 159 -14.60 3.19 -10.13
CA VAL A 159 -13.28 2.58 -10.37
C VAL A 159 -13.21 1.95 -11.75
N GLN A 160 -14.20 1.13 -12.12
CA GLN A 160 -14.26 0.51 -13.44
C GLN A 160 -14.43 1.55 -14.56
N ALA A 161 -15.30 2.54 -14.38
CA ALA A 161 -15.56 3.59 -15.39
C ALA A 161 -14.36 4.51 -15.63
N ILE A 162 -13.48 4.71 -14.62
CA ILE A 162 -12.22 5.45 -14.75
C ILE A 162 -11.22 4.67 -15.63
N GLY A 163 -11.33 3.34 -15.73
CA GLY A 163 -10.41 2.50 -16.49
C GLY A 163 -9.31 1.84 -15.66
N PHE A 164 -9.50 1.69 -14.34
CA PHE A 164 -8.64 0.80 -13.55
C PHE A 164 -8.77 -0.65 -14.03
N ASP A 165 -7.71 -1.42 -13.86
CA ASP A 165 -7.66 -2.83 -14.26
C ASP A 165 -8.16 -3.79 -13.19
N ALA A 166 -8.19 -3.35 -11.93
CA ALA A 166 -8.67 -4.11 -10.78
C ALA A 166 -9.10 -3.16 -9.64
N ILE A 167 -9.82 -3.72 -8.67
CA ILE A 167 -10.18 -3.03 -7.43
C ILE A 167 -9.67 -3.84 -6.23
N GLU A 168 -9.20 -3.15 -5.19
CA GLU A 168 -8.84 -3.79 -3.93
C GLU A 168 -9.77 -3.34 -2.80
N ILE A 169 -10.37 -4.31 -2.10
CA ILE A 169 -11.22 -4.09 -0.93
C ILE A 169 -10.38 -4.28 0.34
N HIS A 170 -10.33 -3.25 1.16
CA HIS A 170 -9.51 -3.27 2.37
C HIS A 170 -10.23 -3.96 3.54
N CYS A 171 -9.91 -5.23 3.80
CA CYS A 171 -10.49 -6.06 4.86
C CYS A 171 -9.55 -6.28 6.06
N GLY A 172 -8.51 -5.46 6.22
CA GLY A 172 -7.51 -5.59 7.29
C GLY A 172 -7.26 -4.29 8.06
N HIS A 173 -6.25 -4.32 8.93
CA HIS A 173 -5.58 -3.17 9.54
C HIS A 173 -6.47 -2.25 10.39
N SER A 174 -7.48 -2.80 11.06
CA SER A 174 -8.41 -2.04 11.93
C SER A 174 -9.26 -0.99 11.21
N TYR A 175 -9.52 -1.14 9.90
CA TYR A 175 -10.51 -0.35 9.20
C TYR A 175 -11.90 -1.01 9.25
N LEU A 176 -12.93 -0.36 8.73
CA LEU A 176 -14.33 -0.77 8.97
C LEU A 176 -14.59 -2.25 8.67
N MET A 177 -14.15 -2.76 7.52
CA MET A 177 -14.32 -4.18 7.18
C MET A 177 -13.66 -5.09 8.22
N SER A 178 -12.42 -4.79 8.60
CA SER A 178 -11.68 -5.51 9.65
C SER A 178 -12.39 -5.41 11.01
N GLN A 179 -13.03 -4.29 11.33
CA GLN A 179 -13.77 -4.10 12.57
C GLN A 179 -15.02 -4.98 12.66
N PHE A 180 -15.63 -5.34 11.52
CA PHE A 180 -16.71 -6.33 11.49
C PHE A 180 -16.19 -7.75 11.52
N ILE A 181 -15.12 -8.07 10.82
CA ILE A 181 -14.52 -9.42 10.73
C ILE A 181 -13.93 -9.86 12.08
N SER A 182 -13.19 -8.96 12.74
CA SER A 182 -12.39 -9.28 13.92
C SER A 182 -13.24 -9.47 15.18
N PRO A 183 -13.12 -10.60 15.88
CA PRO A 183 -13.76 -10.79 17.19
C PRO A 183 -13.16 -9.86 18.27
N TYR A 184 -11.98 -9.28 18.04
CA TYR A 184 -11.38 -8.26 18.90
C TYR A 184 -12.22 -6.98 18.90
N TYR A 185 -12.71 -6.53 17.73
CA TYR A 185 -13.52 -5.31 17.59
C TYR A 185 -15.02 -5.58 17.63
N ASN A 186 -15.49 -6.64 16.98
CA ASN A 186 -16.91 -6.92 16.83
C ASN A 186 -17.50 -7.60 18.08
N LYS A 187 -18.25 -6.83 18.87
CA LYS A 187 -18.96 -7.29 20.07
C LYS A 187 -20.49 -7.24 19.88
N ARG A 188 -20.95 -7.21 18.63
CA ARG A 188 -22.39 -7.21 18.32
C ARG A 188 -23.05 -8.53 18.69
N THR A 189 -24.34 -8.47 19.04
CA THR A 189 -25.17 -9.64 19.37
C THR A 189 -26.33 -9.84 18.39
N ASP A 190 -26.37 -9.02 17.32
CA ASP A 190 -27.33 -9.11 16.22
C ASP A 190 -26.76 -9.93 15.04
N GLU A 191 -27.47 -9.89 13.89
CA GLU A 191 -27.09 -10.63 12.69
C GLU A 191 -25.73 -10.24 12.06
N PHE A 192 -25.05 -9.19 12.57
CA PHE A 192 -23.74 -8.74 12.12
C PHE A 192 -22.61 -9.04 13.12
N GLY A 193 -22.89 -9.87 14.17
CA GLY A 193 -21.88 -10.20 15.18
C GLY A 193 -22.08 -11.57 15.81
N GLY A 194 -21.20 -11.94 16.74
CA GLY A 194 -21.18 -13.25 17.39
C GLY A 194 -20.49 -14.31 16.54
N SER A 195 -21.23 -15.13 15.81
CA SER A 195 -20.65 -16.20 14.96
C SER A 195 -19.75 -15.68 13.84
N VAL A 196 -18.90 -16.53 13.30
CA VAL A 196 -18.05 -16.21 12.13
C VAL A 196 -18.95 -15.74 10.98
N GLU A 197 -19.97 -16.50 10.63
CA GLU A 197 -20.93 -16.17 9.58
C GLU A 197 -21.52 -14.75 9.74
N ASN A 198 -21.98 -14.42 10.94
CA ASN A 198 -22.58 -13.10 11.20
C ASN A 198 -21.55 -11.98 11.10
N ARG A 199 -20.32 -12.17 11.60
CA ARG A 199 -19.25 -11.19 11.45
C ARG A 199 -18.87 -10.96 9.99
N LEU A 200 -18.99 -11.97 9.15
CA LEU A 200 -18.70 -11.92 7.72
C LEU A 200 -19.89 -11.44 6.87
N ARG A 201 -21.07 -11.30 7.44
CA ARG A 201 -22.28 -10.86 6.70
C ARG A 201 -22.07 -9.50 6.01
N PHE A 202 -21.62 -8.49 6.74
CA PHE A 202 -21.34 -7.18 6.14
C PHE A 202 -20.24 -7.24 5.07
N PRO A 203 -19.04 -7.79 5.31
CA PRO A 203 -18.02 -7.97 4.29
C PRO A 203 -18.51 -8.73 3.04
N ARG A 204 -19.26 -9.81 3.22
CA ARG A 204 -19.85 -10.58 2.13
C ARG A 204 -20.80 -9.73 1.28
N MET A 205 -21.73 -9.01 1.91
CA MET A 205 -22.67 -8.11 1.23
C MET A 205 -21.94 -7.04 0.42
N VAL A 206 -20.83 -6.48 0.96
CA VAL A 206 -20.00 -5.51 0.22
C VAL A 206 -19.37 -6.15 -1.00
N LEU A 207 -18.76 -7.34 -0.88
CA LEU A 207 -18.13 -8.02 -2.02
C LEU A 207 -19.16 -8.43 -3.08
N GLU A 208 -20.33 -8.89 -2.67
CA GLU A 208 -21.44 -9.18 -3.56
C GLU A 208 -21.90 -7.93 -4.34
N GLU A 209 -22.10 -6.81 -3.65
CA GLU A 209 -22.51 -5.56 -4.28
C GLU A 209 -21.41 -5.01 -5.21
N VAL A 210 -20.13 -5.10 -4.81
CA VAL A 210 -18.99 -4.74 -5.68
C VAL A 210 -19.00 -5.62 -6.93
N ARG A 211 -19.09 -6.96 -6.80
CA ARG A 211 -19.11 -7.90 -7.93
C ARG A 211 -20.27 -7.62 -8.88
N LYS A 212 -21.45 -7.34 -8.35
CA LYS A 212 -22.62 -6.96 -9.14
C LYS A 212 -22.37 -5.71 -10.00
N ASN A 213 -21.69 -4.71 -9.45
CA ASN A 213 -21.43 -3.44 -10.14
C ASN A 213 -20.29 -3.55 -11.19
N VAL A 214 -19.25 -4.37 -10.95
CA VAL A 214 -18.10 -4.48 -11.87
C VAL A 214 -18.18 -5.68 -12.82
N GLY A 215 -19.12 -6.60 -12.60
CA GLY A 215 -19.31 -7.80 -13.42
C GLY A 215 -18.26 -8.89 -13.17
N PRO A 216 -18.36 -10.04 -13.89
CA PRO A 216 -17.60 -11.26 -13.56
C PRO A 216 -16.12 -11.21 -13.97
N TRP A 217 -15.74 -10.33 -14.86
CA TRP A 217 -14.40 -10.31 -15.47
C TRP A 217 -13.44 -9.27 -14.87
N PHE A 218 -13.96 -8.33 -14.11
CA PHE A 218 -13.14 -7.32 -13.43
C PHE A 218 -12.53 -7.91 -12.16
N PRO A 219 -11.19 -7.93 -12.02
CA PRO A 219 -10.54 -8.53 -10.86
C PRO A 219 -10.86 -7.81 -9.55
N ILE A 220 -11.27 -8.56 -8.54
CA ILE A 220 -11.45 -8.10 -7.16
C ILE A 220 -10.33 -8.69 -6.32
N ILE A 221 -9.51 -7.81 -5.75
CA ILE A 221 -8.46 -8.13 -4.79
C ILE A 221 -9.03 -7.90 -3.39
N VAL A 222 -8.77 -8.80 -2.47
CA VAL A 222 -9.13 -8.59 -1.06
C VAL A 222 -7.87 -8.56 -0.21
N ARG A 223 -7.66 -7.42 0.48
CA ARG A 223 -6.53 -7.27 1.39
C ARG A 223 -6.95 -7.63 2.80
N ILE A 224 -6.21 -8.56 3.42
CA ILE A 224 -6.51 -9.12 4.74
C ILE A 224 -5.35 -8.96 5.71
N SER A 225 -5.66 -8.97 7.02
CA SER A 225 -4.69 -9.22 8.08
C SER A 225 -4.77 -10.71 8.43
N ALA A 226 -3.92 -11.54 7.83
CA ALA A 226 -3.98 -13.00 7.98
C ALA A 226 -3.73 -13.48 9.42
N GLU A 227 -2.99 -12.72 10.20
CA GLU A 227 -2.88 -12.85 11.65
C GLU A 227 -3.02 -11.47 12.27
N GLU A 228 -3.93 -11.31 13.20
CA GLU A 228 -4.18 -10.01 13.84
C GLU A 228 -3.15 -9.66 14.92
N ARG A 229 -2.48 -10.66 15.48
CA ARG A 229 -1.41 -10.52 16.49
C ARG A 229 -1.84 -9.73 17.72
N VAL A 230 -3.08 -9.92 18.15
CA VAL A 230 -3.64 -9.35 19.38
C VAL A 230 -4.41 -10.45 20.14
N PRO A 231 -4.42 -10.42 21.48
CA PRO A 231 -5.25 -11.35 22.26
C PRO A 231 -6.73 -11.23 21.88
N GLY A 232 -7.37 -12.34 21.55
CA GLY A 232 -8.77 -12.36 21.13
C GLY A 232 -9.03 -11.85 19.69
N GLY A 233 -7.99 -11.64 18.90
CA GLY A 233 -8.08 -11.42 17.45
C GLY A 233 -7.95 -12.72 16.66
N ASN A 234 -8.14 -12.65 15.35
CA ASN A 234 -8.04 -13.80 14.45
C ASN A 234 -6.60 -14.32 14.35
N THR A 235 -6.43 -15.63 14.45
CA THR A 235 -5.24 -16.39 14.09
C THR A 235 -5.21 -16.64 12.57
N LEU A 236 -4.17 -17.30 12.07
CA LEU A 236 -4.14 -17.74 10.68
C LEU A 236 -5.22 -18.78 10.38
N GLU A 237 -5.47 -19.69 11.31
CA GLU A 237 -6.50 -20.72 11.20
C GLU A 237 -7.89 -20.09 11.13
N ASP A 238 -8.21 -19.15 12.01
CA ASP A 238 -9.47 -18.39 11.99
C ASP A 238 -9.63 -17.63 10.65
N THR A 239 -8.53 -17.08 10.14
CA THR A 239 -8.53 -16.40 8.84
C THR A 239 -8.83 -17.33 7.69
N LEU A 240 -8.22 -18.50 7.68
CA LEU A 240 -8.51 -19.51 6.67
C LEU A 240 -9.97 -19.99 6.73
N GLU A 241 -10.56 -20.06 7.91
CA GLU A 241 -11.98 -20.39 8.08
C GLU A 241 -12.87 -19.28 7.53
N TYR A 242 -12.70 -18.05 8.00
CA TYR A 242 -13.59 -16.96 7.60
C TYR A 242 -13.50 -16.59 6.11
N LEU A 243 -12.36 -16.80 5.46
CA LEU A 243 -12.23 -16.54 4.03
C LEU A 243 -13.10 -17.45 3.16
N GLU A 244 -13.51 -18.63 3.65
CA GLU A 244 -14.46 -19.50 2.93
C GLU A 244 -15.79 -18.80 2.64
N TYR A 245 -16.22 -17.88 3.50
CA TYR A 245 -17.44 -17.09 3.32
C TYR A 245 -17.31 -15.99 2.26
N LEU A 246 -16.08 -15.62 1.87
CA LEU A 246 -15.79 -14.52 0.96
C LEU A 246 -15.23 -14.98 -0.39
N ASP A 247 -14.68 -16.19 -0.44
CA ASP A 247 -13.81 -16.66 -1.54
C ASP A 247 -14.50 -16.61 -2.91
N GLU A 248 -15.79 -16.89 -3.02
CA GLU A 248 -16.53 -16.89 -4.29
C GLU A 248 -16.45 -15.52 -5.03
N PHE A 249 -16.28 -14.41 -4.31
CA PHE A 249 -16.20 -13.05 -4.88
C PHE A 249 -14.78 -12.60 -5.18
N VAL A 250 -13.77 -13.29 -4.66
CA VAL A 250 -12.36 -12.87 -4.68
C VAL A 250 -11.63 -13.50 -5.85
N ASP A 251 -10.78 -12.73 -6.52
CA ASP A 251 -9.94 -13.22 -7.61
C ASP A 251 -8.46 -13.29 -7.23
N MET A 252 -8.04 -12.51 -6.24
CA MET A 252 -6.67 -12.47 -5.71
C MET A 252 -6.68 -11.97 -4.26
N TYR A 253 -5.79 -12.49 -3.42
CA TYR A 253 -5.61 -12.02 -2.05
C TYR A 253 -4.35 -11.17 -1.90
N ASP A 254 -4.43 -10.02 -1.21
CA ASP A 254 -3.25 -9.30 -0.68
C ASP A 254 -3.11 -9.64 0.81
N VAL A 255 -2.14 -10.52 1.10
CA VAL A 255 -1.96 -11.11 2.42
C VAL A 255 -1.01 -10.27 3.26
N SER A 256 -1.59 -9.54 4.21
CA SER A 256 -0.89 -8.72 5.19
C SER A 256 -1.02 -9.30 6.61
N CYS A 257 -0.66 -8.53 7.64
CA CYS A 257 -0.65 -8.94 9.03
C CYS A 257 -0.89 -7.74 9.96
N GLY A 258 -1.41 -8.03 11.15
CA GLY A 258 -1.53 -7.07 12.24
C GLY A 258 -2.75 -6.16 12.18
N LEU A 259 -3.04 -5.60 13.35
CA LEU A 259 -4.03 -4.55 13.58
C LEU A 259 -3.34 -3.29 14.12
N ASN A 260 -4.08 -2.23 14.39
CA ASN A 260 -3.51 -1.01 15.02
C ASN A 260 -2.81 -1.27 16.37
N PRO A 261 -3.31 -2.13 17.27
CA PRO A 261 -2.60 -2.46 18.51
C PRO A 261 -1.30 -3.26 18.30
N SER A 262 -1.18 -3.97 17.17
CA SER A 262 -0.02 -4.78 16.77
C SER A 262 0.72 -4.19 15.57
N LEU A 263 0.81 -2.84 15.52
CA LEU A 263 1.32 -2.06 14.37
C LEU A 263 2.74 -2.47 13.91
N GLN A 264 3.58 -2.96 14.83
CA GLN A 264 4.93 -3.45 14.53
C GLN A 264 4.95 -4.66 13.58
N TYR A 265 3.85 -5.40 13.47
CA TYR A 265 3.67 -6.49 12.51
C TYR A 265 2.96 -6.05 11.22
N GLN A 266 2.24 -4.95 11.26
CA GLN A 266 1.65 -4.33 10.07
C GLN A 266 2.71 -3.54 9.28
N ILE A 267 3.53 -2.77 9.98
CA ILE A 267 4.60 -1.92 9.43
C ILE A 267 5.93 -2.42 9.97
N ASP A 268 6.50 -3.38 9.28
CA ASP A 268 7.70 -4.09 9.71
C ASP A 268 8.83 -3.16 10.11
N SER A 269 9.46 -3.43 11.23
CA SER A 269 10.73 -2.81 11.62
C SER A 269 11.92 -3.55 11.01
N ASN A 270 13.12 -3.01 11.21
CA ASN A 270 14.36 -3.65 10.74
C ASN A 270 14.68 -4.96 11.46
N PHE A 271 14.06 -5.24 12.60
CA PHE A 271 14.25 -6.49 13.36
C PHE A 271 13.57 -7.70 12.73
N LEU A 272 12.61 -7.49 11.82
CA LEU A 272 11.94 -8.56 11.12
C LEU A 272 12.67 -8.85 9.79
N PRO A 273 13.03 -10.10 9.52
CA PRO A 273 13.75 -10.45 8.29
C PRO A 273 12.89 -10.21 7.04
N ASP A 274 13.56 -10.09 5.90
CA ASP A 274 12.89 -9.96 4.61
C ASP A 274 12.07 -11.23 4.31
N GLY A 275 10.80 -11.04 3.92
CA GLY A 275 9.90 -12.15 3.58
C GLY A 275 9.35 -12.95 4.78
N TRP A 276 9.54 -12.51 6.02
CA TRP A 276 9.21 -13.24 7.24
C TRP A 276 7.77 -13.78 7.32
N ARG A 277 6.83 -13.15 6.64
CA ARG A 277 5.41 -13.53 6.68
C ARG A 277 4.91 -14.24 5.40
N SER A 278 5.81 -14.73 4.53
CA SER A 278 5.44 -15.47 3.32
C SER A 278 4.64 -16.75 3.63
N TYR A 279 4.85 -17.37 4.80
CA TYR A 279 4.09 -18.53 5.25
C TYR A 279 2.57 -18.30 5.33
N MET A 280 2.14 -17.06 5.66
CA MET A 280 0.72 -16.69 5.67
C MET A 280 0.14 -16.70 4.25
N ALA A 281 0.88 -16.14 3.29
CA ALA A 281 0.49 -16.16 1.88
C ALA A 281 0.43 -17.59 1.33
N ARG A 282 1.43 -18.42 1.66
CA ARG A 282 1.43 -19.84 1.32
C ARG A 282 0.19 -20.57 1.85
N ALA A 283 -0.20 -20.32 3.10
CA ALA A 283 -1.37 -20.96 3.69
C ALA A 283 -2.66 -20.58 2.95
N VAL A 284 -2.87 -19.29 2.67
CA VAL A 284 -4.02 -18.80 1.91
C VAL A 284 -4.03 -19.39 0.50
N LYS A 285 -2.90 -19.31 -0.22
CA LYS A 285 -2.75 -19.86 -1.56
C LYS A 285 -3.04 -21.35 -1.63
N ASN A 286 -2.51 -22.11 -0.67
CA ASN A 286 -2.71 -23.58 -0.62
C ASN A 286 -4.16 -23.96 -0.39
N LYS A 287 -4.91 -23.18 0.39
CA LYS A 287 -6.32 -23.46 0.66
C LYS A 287 -7.21 -23.04 -0.52
N PHE A 288 -7.08 -21.82 -1.02
CA PHE A 288 -8.03 -21.24 -1.98
C PHE A 288 -7.60 -21.38 -3.44
N LYS A 289 -6.35 -21.77 -3.72
CA LYS A 289 -5.80 -21.96 -5.08
C LYS A 289 -5.91 -20.70 -5.95
N LYS A 290 -5.92 -19.53 -5.32
CA LYS A 290 -5.95 -18.21 -5.98
C LYS A 290 -4.61 -17.52 -5.88
N PRO A 291 -4.27 -16.62 -6.82
CA PRO A 291 -3.05 -15.84 -6.73
C PRO A 291 -3.00 -15.01 -5.47
N VAL A 292 -1.79 -14.86 -4.92
CA VAL A 292 -1.55 -14.08 -3.70
C VAL A 292 -0.48 -13.02 -3.89
N ILE A 293 -0.76 -11.82 -3.38
CA ILE A 293 0.24 -10.79 -3.12
C ILE A 293 0.69 -10.93 -1.67
N ASN A 294 1.98 -10.77 -1.40
CA ASN A 294 2.48 -10.66 -0.03
C ASN A 294 3.55 -9.58 0.08
N ALA A 295 3.45 -8.74 1.10
CA ALA A 295 4.44 -7.73 1.44
C ALA A 295 5.07 -8.08 2.79
N GLY A 296 6.40 -7.92 2.93
CA GLY A 296 7.11 -8.27 4.16
C GLY A 296 8.59 -7.89 4.11
N ASN A 297 8.91 -6.60 4.18
CA ASN A 297 10.29 -6.09 4.12
C ASN A 297 11.09 -6.50 2.86
N TYR A 298 10.46 -6.89 1.77
CA TYR A 298 11.17 -7.23 0.54
C TYR A 298 11.98 -6.05 0.02
N ARG A 299 13.31 -6.21 -0.03
CA ARG A 299 14.30 -5.18 -0.41
C ARG A 299 15.38 -5.74 -1.32
N ASP A 300 15.77 -6.99 -1.09
CA ASP A 300 16.82 -7.68 -1.81
C ASP A 300 16.26 -8.53 -2.95
N PRO A 301 16.72 -8.36 -4.20
CA PRO A 301 16.24 -9.15 -5.34
C PRO A 301 16.39 -10.66 -5.15
N LYS A 302 17.44 -11.11 -4.46
CA LYS A 302 17.68 -12.52 -4.17
C LYS A 302 16.58 -13.13 -3.28
N VAL A 303 16.11 -12.36 -2.27
CA VAL A 303 15.03 -12.79 -1.40
C VAL A 303 13.70 -12.81 -2.16
N VAL A 304 13.48 -11.81 -3.01
CA VAL A 304 12.29 -11.72 -3.87
C VAL A 304 12.22 -12.89 -4.84
N GLU A 305 13.31 -13.19 -5.55
CA GLU A 305 13.38 -14.34 -6.47
C GLU A 305 13.11 -15.65 -5.74
N LYS A 306 13.77 -15.87 -4.61
CA LYS A 306 13.63 -17.10 -3.81
C LYS A 306 12.19 -17.35 -3.35
N VAL A 307 11.46 -16.31 -2.91
CA VAL A 307 10.07 -16.48 -2.45
C VAL A 307 9.12 -16.75 -3.62
N LEU A 308 9.41 -16.22 -4.80
CA LEU A 308 8.67 -16.53 -6.02
C LEU A 308 8.96 -17.96 -6.52
N GLU A 309 10.23 -18.38 -6.47
CA GLU A 309 10.66 -19.76 -6.82
C GLU A 309 10.03 -20.81 -5.90
N SER A 310 9.91 -20.52 -4.60
CA SER A 310 9.25 -21.44 -3.65
C SER A 310 7.77 -21.65 -3.95
N GLY A 311 7.16 -20.75 -4.72
CA GLY A 311 5.73 -20.78 -5.02
C GLY A 311 4.83 -20.34 -3.87
N ASP A 312 5.39 -19.86 -2.76
CA ASP A 312 4.64 -19.37 -1.59
C ASP A 312 3.84 -18.10 -1.90
N VAL A 313 4.37 -17.30 -2.83
CA VAL A 313 3.83 -16.00 -3.24
C VAL A 313 3.79 -15.94 -4.77
N ASP A 314 2.77 -15.33 -5.34
CA ASP A 314 2.67 -15.12 -6.79
C ASP A 314 3.15 -13.73 -7.22
N ILE A 315 2.93 -12.73 -6.36
CA ILE A 315 3.33 -11.34 -6.59
C ILE A 315 3.92 -10.79 -5.30
N VAL A 316 5.14 -10.26 -5.38
CA VAL A 316 5.78 -9.62 -4.23
C VAL A 316 5.31 -8.17 -4.12
N GLY A 317 4.69 -7.87 -2.98
CA GLY A 317 4.23 -6.53 -2.63
C GLY A 317 5.35 -5.69 -2.02
N MET A 318 5.66 -4.57 -2.63
CA MET A 318 6.64 -3.61 -2.13
C MET A 318 5.97 -2.28 -1.81
N GLY A 319 6.05 -1.87 -0.54
CA GLY A 319 5.64 -0.54 -0.12
C GLY A 319 6.85 0.38 0.02
N ARG A 320 7.46 0.35 1.20
CA ARG A 320 8.59 1.23 1.57
C ARG A 320 9.82 1.02 0.69
N GLY A 321 10.02 -0.18 0.13
CA GLY A 321 11.07 -0.44 -0.85
C GLY A 321 10.97 0.49 -2.06
N LEU A 322 9.75 0.67 -2.60
CA LEU A 322 9.48 1.56 -3.73
C LEU A 322 9.39 3.05 -3.32
N ILE A 323 9.23 3.38 -2.03
CA ILE A 323 9.46 4.74 -1.56
C ILE A 323 10.95 5.09 -1.63
N ALA A 324 11.80 4.18 -1.14
CA ALA A 324 13.24 4.36 -1.12
C ALA A 324 13.83 4.35 -2.54
N GLU A 325 13.41 3.42 -3.39
CA GLU A 325 13.91 3.22 -4.76
C GLU A 325 12.76 3.05 -5.76
N PRO A 326 12.30 4.12 -6.40
CA PRO A 326 11.23 4.00 -7.40
C PRO A 326 11.64 3.23 -8.66
N ASN A 327 12.94 3.14 -8.96
CA ASN A 327 13.50 2.42 -10.10
C ASN A 327 13.94 1.00 -9.76
N TRP A 328 13.50 0.43 -8.64
CA TRP A 328 13.95 -0.87 -8.16
C TRP A 328 13.85 -1.96 -9.25
N VAL A 329 12.68 -2.07 -9.90
CA VAL A 329 12.45 -3.10 -10.93
C VAL A 329 13.40 -2.92 -12.11
N LYS A 330 13.53 -1.71 -12.62
CA LYS A 330 14.38 -1.39 -13.78
C LYS A 330 15.87 -1.64 -13.49
N LYS A 331 16.35 -1.26 -12.30
CA LYS A 331 17.71 -1.52 -11.87
C LYS A 331 18.00 -3.02 -11.77
N VAL A 332 17.06 -3.80 -11.22
CA VAL A 332 17.19 -5.27 -11.14
C VAL A 332 17.15 -5.91 -12.53
N GLU A 333 16.31 -5.41 -13.44
CA GLU A 333 16.24 -5.87 -14.83
C GLU A 333 17.56 -5.66 -15.57
N ASN A 334 18.24 -4.54 -15.30
CA ASN A 334 19.49 -4.13 -15.93
C ASN A 334 20.74 -4.77 -15.27
N GLY A 335 20.61 -5.47 -14.13
CA GLY A 335 21.76 -5.98 -13.36
C GLY A 335 22.48 -4.88 -12.58
N GLU A 336 21.77 -3.85 -12.16
CA GLU A 336 22.26 -2.68 -11.42
C GLU A 336 21.84 -2.74 -9.93
N GLU A 337 21.71 -3.93 -9.36
CA GLU A 337 21.25 -4.13 -7.98
C GLU A 337 22.17 -3.52 -6.92
N ASP A 338 23.45 -3.36 -7.21
CA ASP A 338 24.41 -2.67 -6.33
C ASP A 338 24.12 -1.17 -6.20
N LEU A 339 23.37 -0.59 -7.16
CA LEU A 339 22.93 0.80 -7.15
C LEU A 339 21.59 1.02 -6.45
N LEU A 340 20.97 -0.04 -5.87
CA LEU A 340 19.69 0.07 -5.20
C LEU A 340 19.78 0.85 -3.88
N ARG A 341 18.96 1.87 -3.72
CA ARG A 341 18.71 2.52 -2.42
C ARG A 341 17.77 1.64 -1.59
N LYS A 342 18.29 0.64 -0.90
CA LYS A 342 17.47 -0.28 -0.12
C LYS A 342 16.80 0.43 1.07
N CYS A 343 15.52 0.16 1.29
CA CYS A 343 14.80 0.65 2.47
C CYS A 343 15.44 0.09 3.75
N ILE A 344 15.74 0.95 4.70
CA ILE A 344 16.34 0.57 6.00
C ILE A 344 15.28 0.27 7.09
N SER A 345 14.00 0.25 6.75
CA SER A 345 12.86 0.00 7.65
C SER A 345 12.84 0.85 8.92
N CYS A 346 13.35 2.08 8.83
CA CYS A 346 13.41 3.03 9.96
C CYS A 346 12.04 3.58 10.37
N ASN A 347 11.04 3.53 9.49
CA ASN A 347 9.68 4.04 9.66
C ASN A 347 9.56 5.56 9.96
N VAL A 348 10.63 6.32 9.97
CA VAL A 348 10.67 7.73 10.41
C VAL A 348 9.94 8.65 9.43
N GLY A 349 10.42 8.75 8.19
CA GLY A 349 9.89 9.69 7.21
C GLY A 349 8.58 9.25 6.56
N CYS A 350 8.29 7.97 6.49
CA CYS A 350 7.06 7.41 5.91
C CYS A 350 5.97 7.23 6.96
N ALA A 351 5.97 6.12 7.69
CA ALA A 351 4.94 5.80 8.68
C ALA A 351 4.87 6.83 9.82
N GLY A 352 6.02 7.29 10.34
CA GLY A 352 6.08 8.28 11.40
C GLY A 352 5.47 9.62 11.00
N ASN A 353 5.77 10.10 9.79
CA ASN A 353 5.14 11.33 9.30
C ASN A 353 3.63 11.17 9.12
N ARG A 354 3.20 10.11 8.42
CA ARG A 354 1.79 9.93 8.11
C ARG A 354 0.95 9.61 9.35
N ILE A 355 1.33 8.58 10.11
CA ILE A 355 0.53 8.06 11.23
C ILE A 355 0.79 8.85 12.50
N GLY A 356 2.07 9.16 12.79
CA GLY A 356 2.45 9.80 14.04
C GLY A 356 2.09 11.29 14.11
N VAL A 357 2.27 12.03 13.00
CA VAL A 357 2.11 13.50 12.99
C VAL A 357 1.23 14.04 11.87
N ASN A 358 0.54 13.17 11.14
CA ASN A 358 -0.39 13.53 10.04
C ASN A 358 0.25 14.47 8.99
N ARG A 359 1.50 14.19 8.60
CA ARG A 359 2.23 14.94 7.56
C ARG A 359 2.39 14.09 6.30
N PRO A 360 2.67 14.71 5.16
CA PRO A 360 3.05 14.01 3.94
C PRO A 360 4.27 13.10 4.16
N ILE A 361 4.28 11.93 3.51
CA ILE A 361 5.41 11.01 3.63
C ILE A 361 6.69 11.61 3.05
N ARG A 362 7.82 11.20 3.66
CA ARG A 362 9.19 11.41 3.20
C ARG A 362 9.98 10.12 3.35
N CYS A 363 11.22 10.12 2.93
CA CYS A 363 12.10 8.98 3.12
C CYS A 363 13.47 9.44 3.63
N THR A 364 14.02 8.68 4.58
CA THR A 364 15.35 8.98 5.17
C THR A 364 16.47 8.76 4.15
N VAL A 365 16.32 7.78 3.27
CA VAL A 365 17.35 7.41 2.28
C VAL A 365 17.05 7.92 0.86
N ASN A 366 15.89 8.55 0.64
CA ASN A 366 15.53 9.11 -0.66
C ASN A 366 14.99 10.54 -0.48
N PRO A 367 15.82 11.57 -0.68
CA PRO A 367 15.41 12.97 -0.51
C PRO A 367 14.43 13.43 -1.58
N ALA A 368 14.37 12.76 -2.75
CA ALA A 368 13.44 13.08 -3.83
C ALA A 368 11.97 12.80 -3.51
N VAL A 369 11.67 12.05 -2.45
CA VAL A 369 10.32 11.91 -1.90
C VAL A 369 10.07 13.10 -0.97
N PRO A 370 9.10 13.92 -1.18
CA PRO A 370 7.85 13.90 -1.90
C PRO A 370 7.84 14.69 -3.22
N GLU A 371 8.93 15.29 -3.63
CA GLU A 371 8.92 16.27 -4.74
C GLU A 371 9.04 15.61 -6.13
N GLY A 372 9.47 14.35 -6.19
CA GLY A 372 9.56 13.58 -7.42
C GLY A 372 10.54 14.21 -8.43
N ASP A 373 10.04 14.44 -9.63
CA ASP A 373 10.88 14.95 -10.74
C ASP A 373 11.44 16.36 -10.55
N VAL A 374 10.97 17.12 -9.54
CA VAL A 374 11.55 18.44 -9.20
C VAL A 374 13.03 18.29 -8.79
N TYR A 375 13.41 17.14 -8.23
CA TYR A 375 14.81 16.80 -7.94
C TYR A 375 15.54 16.19 -9.12
N LYS A 376 14.93 16.07 -10.30
CA LYS A 376 15.71 15.87 -11.52
C LYS A 376 16.50 17.13 -11.76
N ALA A 377 17.71 17.06 -11.29
CA ALA A 377 18.64 18.15 -11.37
C ALA A 377 18.72 18.68 -12.79
N LEU A 378 18.47 19.95 -12.93
CA LEU A 378 18.81 20.70 -14.13
C LEU A 378 20.32 20.49 -14.36
N LYS A 379 20.70 19.94 -15.50
CA LYS A 379 22.11 19.78 -15.81
C LYS A 379 22.78 21.15 -15.89
N VAL A 380 23.96 21.21 -15.29
CA VAL A 380 24.74 22.43 -15.30
C VAL A 380 25.28 22.65 -16.72
N ASN A 381 25.01 23.83 -17.31
CA ASN A 381 25.42 24.17 -18.68
C ASN A 381 26.88 24.64 -18.80
N LYS A 382 27.62 24.70 -17.71
CA LYS A 382 29.02 25.17 -17.66
C LYS A 382 29.84 24.20 -16.81
N ASN A 383 31.15 24.04 -17.16
CA ASN A 383 32.08 23.34 -16.30
C ASN A 383 32.07 23.98 -14.90
N CYS A 384 31.65 23.20 -13.93
CA CYS A 384 31.50 23.63 -12.56
C CYS A 384 32.33 22.69 -11.68
N ASN A 385 33.17 23.27 -10.83
CA ASN A 385 33.92 22.53 -9.82
C ASN A 385 33.27 22.72 -8.47
N VAL A 386 32.95 21.58 -7.80
CA VAL A 386 32.35 21.59 -6.47
C VAL A 386 33.30 20.90 -5.51
N VAL A 387 33.60 21.55 -4.41
CA VAL A 387 34.36 20.96 -3.32
C VAL A 387 33.42 20.68 -2.16
N VAL A 388 33.32 19.41 -1.74
CA VAL A 388 32.53 18.96 -0.60
C VAL A 388 33.49 18.69 0.55
N VAL A 389 33.33 19.41 1.65
CA VAL A 389 34.14 19.23 2.85
C VAL A 389 33.41 18.33 3.85
N GLY A 390 33.95 17.16 4.08
CA GLY A 390 33.38 16.11 4.92
C GLY A 390 32.62 15.04 4.10
N ALA A 391 33.03 13.77 4.21
CA ALA A 391 32.43 12.63 3.54
C ALA A 391 31.47 11.85 4.44
N GLY A 392 30.73 12.53 5.33
CA GLY A 392 29.57 11.98 6.03
C GLY A 392 28.39 11.81 5.08
N THR A 393 27.25 11.28 5.57
CA THR A 393 26.06 10.99 4.75
C THR A 393 25.58 12.21 3.95
N ALA A 394 25.57 13.40 4.53
CA ALA A 394 25.19 14.65 3.86
C ALA A 394 26.19 15.05 2.77
N GLY A 395 27.49 14.94 3.05
CA GLY A 395 28.55 15.26 2.08
C GLY A 395 28.55 14.30 0.91
N MET A 396 28.39 13.00 1.15
CA MET A 396 28.30 12.00 0.10
C MET A 396 27.08 12.24 -0.82
N GLU A 397 25.90 12.53 -0.27
CA GLU A 397 24.70 12.82 -1.07
C GLU A 397 24.87 14.14 -1.87
N ALA A 398 25.51 15.16 -1.27
CA ALA A 398 25.81 16.41 -1.98
C ALA A 398 26.80 16.18 -3.14
N ALA A 399 27.82 15.35 -2.92
CA ALA A 399 28.80 14.99 -3.96
C ALA A 399 28.14 14.21 -5.11
N CYS A 400 27.33 13.20 -4.79
CA CYS A 400 26.59 12.43 -5.80
C CYS A 400 25.65 13.35 -6.61
N THR A 401 24.87 14.18 -5.93
CA THR A 401 23.95 15.12 -6.60
C THR A 401 24.70 16.09 -7.51
N ALA A 402 25.81 16.65 -7.06
CA ALA A 402 26.62 17.56 -7.88
C ALA A 402 27.20 16.85 -9.12
N ALA A 403 27.66 15.60 -8.98
CA ALA A 403 28.14 14.80 -10.09
C ALA A 403 27.03 14.44 -11.09
N GLU A 404 25.84 14.06 -10.60
CA GLU A 404 24.67 13.76 -11.44
C GLU A 404 24.23 14.95 -12.31
N VAL A 405 24.40 16.16 -11.82
CA VAL A 405 24.10 17.40 -12.59
C VAL A 405 25.22 17.81 -13.54
N GLY A 406 26.36 17.12 -13.51
CA GLY A 406 27.47 17.34 -14.46
C GLY A 406 28.60 18.21 -13.92
N CYS A 407 28.72 18.40 -12.60
CA CYS A 407 29.86 19.09 -12.00
C CYS A 407 31.07 18.15 -11.85
N ASN A 408 32.27 18.72 -11.85
CA ASN A 408 33.48 18.06 -11.36
C ASN A 408 33.48 18.13 -9.84
N VAL A 409 33.54 17.01 -9.14
CA VAL A 409 33.37 16.99 -7.69
C VAL A 409 34.65 16.51 -7.00
N PHE A 410 35.07 17.25 -6.00
CA PHE A 410 36.16 16.92 -5.11
C PHE A 410 35.62 16.77 -3.69
N VAL A 411 35.88 15.62 -3.05
CA VAL A 411 35.47 15.38 -1.66
C VAL A 411 36.71 15.39 -0.77
N LEU A 412 36.69 16.25 0.24
CA LEU A 412 37.75 16.34 1.23
C LEU A 412 37.26 15.73 2.55
N GLU A 413 37.92 14.71 3.04
CA GLU A 413 37.67 14.07 4.33
C GLU A 413 38.96 14.04 5.15
N LYS A 414 38.85 14.35 6.43
CA LYS A 414 40.02 14.40 7.33
C LYS A 414 40.42 13.02 7.88
N ASN A 415 39.50 12.04 7.84
CA ASN A 415 39.73 10.69 8.31
C ASN A 415 39.99 9.74 7.12
N ASP A 416 40.64 8.61 7.39
CA ASP A 416 40.92 7.57 6.39
C ASP A 416 39.68 6.80 5.96
N GLN A 417 38.58 6.95 6.67
CA GLN A 417 37.30 6.31 6.37
C GLN A 417 36.22 7.33 6.07
N ILE A 418 35.43 7.08 5.01
CA ILE A 418 34.27 7.89 4.65
C ILE A 418 33.00 7.32 5.29
N GLY A 419 31.97 8.16 5.40
CA GLY A 419 30.72 7.81 6.04
C GLY A 419 30.74 8.10 7.54
N ARG A 420 29.69 7.63 8.22
CA ARG A 420 29.62 7.75 9.69
C ARG A 420 30.37 6.57 10.29
N ALA A 421 31.38 6.87 11.11
CA ALA A 421 32.01 5.85 11.92
C ALA A 421 30.94 5.18 12.83
N HIS A 422 30.78 3.88 12.71
CA HIS A 422 29.89 3.13 13.58
C HIS A 422 30.67 2.72 14.84
N VAL A 423 30.06 3.03 15.94
CA VAL A 423 30.45 2.47 17.22
C VAL A 423 29.87 1.07 17.34
#